data_f6cc07d7ce8e2840e29d249b82012e2c
#
_entry.id   f6cc07d7ce8e2840e29d249b82012e2c
#
_cell.length_a   1.000
_cell.length_b   1.000
_cell.length_c   1.000
_cell.angle_alpha   90.00
_cell.angle_beta   90.00
_cell.angle_gamma   90.00
#
_symmetry.space_group_name_H-M   'P 1'
#
loop_
_entity.id
_entity.type
_entity.pdbx_description
1 polymer ?
#
loop_
_entity_poly.entity_id
_entity_poly.type
_entity_poly.pdbx_seq_one_letter_code
_entity_poly.pdbx_strand_id
1 'polypeptide(L)'
;KPLDLINIQMSGQITTHIIVALVSGVILAFPFILWEFWKFIKPALHTNEKQYAKGAVLSASFLFFTGVLFGYYIIIPLSIHFLGSYIVSNDVNNQINIRSYIGTVTKATLASGLIFELPIIAFFLTEIDLIDPNFLKQYRKHAIVVCFIVAAIITPPDVFSQVLVVIPLLGLYEVSIAVSGIVVRRKRKHHIDFMGN
;
A
#
# COMPACT_ATOMS: atom_id res chain seq x y z
N LYS A 1 25.31 -14.96 3.62
CA LYS A 1 26.25 -14.84 2.47
C LYS A 1 25.83 -13.60 1.68
N PRO A 2 26.79 -12.81 1.15
CA PRO A 2 26.46 -11.75 0.20
C PRO A 2 25.76 -12.39 -1.00
N LEU A 3 24.73 -11.71 -1.53
CA LEU A 3 24.01 -12.17 -2.72
C LEU A 3 24.90 -11.91 -3.95
N ASP A 4 25.29 -12.97 -4.64
CA ASP A 4 25.99 -12.86 -5.91
C ASP A 4 24.96 -12.57 -7.01
N LEU A 5 24.83 -11.28 -7.36
CA LEU A 5 23.93 -10.85 -8.42
C LEU A 5 24.61 -11.00 -9.78
N ILE A 6 23.94 -11.67 -10.70
CA ILE A 6 24.43 -11.83 -12.08
C ILE A 6 23.60 -11.01 -13.05
N ASN A 7 24.24 -10.57 -14.13
CA ASN A 7 23.55 -9.93 -15.25
C ASN A 7 23.69 -10.81 -16.49
N ILE A 8 22.59 -11.41 -16.92
CA ILE A 8 22.56 -12.29 -18.10
C ILE A 8 22.19 -11.51 -19.37
N GLN A 9 21.49 -10.40 -19.24
CA GLN A 9 21.01 -9.61 -20.39
C GLN A 9 21.91 -8.43 -20.67
N MET A 10 22.30 -8.23 -21.94
CA MET A 10 23.15 -7.11 -22.34
C MET A 10 22.59 -5.74 -21.93
N SER A 11 21.27 -5.53 -22.05
CA SER A 11 20.57 -4.30 -21.62
C SER A 11 20.13 -4.32 -20.14
N GLY A 12 20.43 -5.39 -19.40
CA GLY A 12 19.90 -5.61 -18.05
C GLY A 12 20.21 -4.47 -17.07
N GLN A 13 21.44 -3.97 -17.08
CA GLN A 13 21.86 -2.87 -16.19
C GLN A 13 21.18 -1.55 -16.54
N ILE A 14 21.07 -1.20 -17.83
CA ILE A 14 20.42 0.04 -18.29
C ILE A 14 18.93 0.00 -17.92
N THR A 15 18.25 -1.10 -18.25
CA THR A 15 16.82 -1.29 -17.93
C THR A 15 16.57 -1.20 -16.43
N THR A 16 17.44 -1.81 -15.62
CA THR A 16 17.35 -1.75 -14.16
C THR A 16 17.50 -0.33 -13.65
N HIS A 17 18.47 0.42 -14.17
CA HIS A 17 18.69 1.83 -13.81
C HIS A 17 17.44 2.69 -14.13
N ILE A 18 16.86 2.52 -15.32
CA ILE A 18 15.66 3.24 -15.72
C ILE A 18 14.48 2.90 -14.81
N ILE A 19 14.27 1.62 -14.48
CA ILE A 19 13.17 1.19 -13.59
C ILE A 19 13.34 1.81 -12.19
N VAL A 20 14.54 1.76 -11.62
CA VAL A 20 14.81 2.35 -10.30
C VAL A 20 14.57 3.85 -10.33
N ALA A 21 15.08 4.57 -11.34
CA ALA A 21 14.88 6.02 -11.46
C ALA A 21 13.39 6.38 -11.59
N LEU A 22 12.63 5.63 -12.41
CA LEU A 22 11.20 5.87 -12.61
C LEU A 22 10.41 5.62 -11.32
N VAL A 23 10.63 4.48 -10.66
CA VAL A 23 9.91 4.13 -9.44
C VAL A 23 10.25 5.09 -8.30
N SER A 24 11.53 5.44 -8.13
CA SER A 24 11.95 6.43 -7.13
C SER A 24 11.34 7.80 -7.41
N GLY A 25 11.27 8.20 -8.68
CA GLY A 25 10.61 9.43 -9.11
C GLY A 25 9.12 9.44 -8.75
N VAL A 26 8.40 8.35 -8.98
CA VAL A 26 6.98 8.20 -8.60
C VAL A 26 6.81 8.28 -7.08
N ILE A 27 7.68 7.59 -6.31
CA ILE A 27 7.62 7.61 -4.84
C ILE A 27 7.81 9.03 -4.31
N LEU A 28 8.79 9.78 -4.83
CA LEU A 28 9.06 11.15 -4.41
C LEU A 28 7.97 12.13 -4.86
N ALA A 29 7.37 11.90 -6.03
CA ALA A 29 6.28 12.72 -6.55
C ALA A 29 4.92 12.42 -5.89
N PHE A 30 4.78 11.31 -5.16
CA PHE A 30 3.49 10.84 -4.63
C PHE A 30 2.71 11.88 -3.82
N PRO A 31 3.32 12.66 -2.91
CA PRO A 31 2.60 13.73 -2.20
C PRO A 31 1.99 14.78 -3.13
N PHE A 32 2.69 15.11 -4.23
CA PHE A 32 2.19 16.05 -5.24
C PHE A 32 1.06 15.44 -6.06
N ILE A 33 1.16 14.15 -6.41
CA ILE A 33 0.09 13.40 -7.09
C ILE A 33 -1.17 13.39 -6.23
N LEU A 34 -1.04 13.09 -4.95
CA LEU A 34 -2.16 13.14 -4.00
C LEU A 34 -2.75 14.54 -3.88
N TRP A 35 -1.91 15.57 -3.86
CA TRP A 35 -2.37 16.96 -3.80
C TRP A 35 -3.20 17.35 -5.01
N GLU A 36 -2.76 16.99 -6.22
CA GLU A 36 -3.53 17.26 -7.47
C GLU A 36 -4.82 16.42 -7.51
N PHE A 37 -4.76 15.14 -7.12
CA PHE A 37 -5.94 14.28 -7.00
C PHE A 37 -6.94 14.85 -5.99
N TRP A 38 -6.45 15.40 -4.88
CA TRP A 38 -7.29 16.08 -3.91
C TRP A 38 -7.97 17.33 -4.48
N LYS A 39 -7.27 18.15 -5.24
CA LYS A 39 -7.88 19.31 -5.90
C LYS A 39 -9.03 18.91 -6.81
N PHE A 40 -8.90 17.77 -7.47
CA PHE A 40 -9.94 17.23 -8.34
C PHE A 40 -11.18 16.76 -7.56
N ILE A 41 -11.00 16.15 -6.40
CA ILE A 41 -12.12 15.67 -5.56
C ILE A 41 -12.77 16.82 -4.77
N LYS A 42 -12.02 17.85 -4.40
CA LYS A 42 -12.48 18.96 -3.56
C LYS A 42 -13.81 19.61 -4.00
N PRO A 43 -14.13 19.79 -5.29
CA PRO A 43 -15.42 20.34 -5.71
C PRO A 43 -16.63 19.45 -5.35
N ALA A 44 -16.42 18.12 -5.25
CA ALA A 44 -17.47 17.15 -4.93
C ALA A 44 -17.77 17.07 -3.41
N LEU A 45 -16.95 17.72 -2.56
CA LEU A 45 -17.15 17.74 -1.11
C LEU A 45 -17.91 18.97 -0.64
N HIS A 46 -18.71 18.82 0.43
CA HIS A 46 -19.41 19.93 1.07
C HIS A 46 -18.44 21.00 1.61
N THR A 47 -18.93 22.23 1.69
CA THR A 47 -18.10 23.43 1.99
C THR A 47 -17.31 23.31 3.30
N ASN A 48 -17.87 22.63 4.30
CA ASN A 48 -17.28 22.45 5.62
C ASN A 48 -16.17 21.36 5.65
N GLU A 49 -16.09 20.52 4.62
CA GLU A 49 -15.13 19.41 4.54
C GLU A 49 -13.82 19.82 3.88
N LYS A 50 -13.83 20.96 3.20
CA LYS A 50 -12.67 21.50 2.45
C LYS A 50 -11.47 21.85 3.35
N GLN A 51 -11.70 22.19 4.62
CA GLN A 51 -10.61 22.53 5.56
C GLN A 51 -9.79 21.32 6.00
N TYR A 52 -10.35 20.10 5.92
CA TYR A 52 -9.65 18.86 6.28
C TYR A 52 -8.75 18.32 5.17
N ALA A 53 -8.80 18.94 3.99
CA ALA A 53 -8.04 18.56 2.81
C ALA A 53 -6.54 18.45 3.07
N LYS A 54 -5.95 19.47 3.70
CA LYS A 54 -4.50 19.49 3.96
C LYS A 54 -4.09 18.37 4.93
N GLY A 55 -4.90 18.12 5.96
CA GLY A 55 -4.66 17.02 6.90
C GLY A 55 -4.75 15.65 6.24
N ALA A 56 -5.74 15.45 5.36
CA ALA A 56 -5.91 14.18 4.64
C ALA A 56 -4.72 13.88 3.71
N VAL A 57 -4.26 14.88 2.94
CA VAL A 57 -3.08 14.71 2.06
C VAL A 57 -1.81 14.44 2.86
N LEU A 58 -1.61 15.12 3.98
CA LEU A 58 -0.44 14.88 4.83
C LEU A 58 -0.47 13.48 5.44
N SER A 59 -1.64 13.04 5.95
CA SER A 59 -1.81 11.70 6.50
C SER A 59 -1.62 10.63 5.43
N ALA A 60 -2.16 10.83 4.23
CA ALA A 60 -1.97 9.95 3.09
C ALA A 60 -0.49 9.84 2.74
N SER A 61 0.21 10.96 2.54
CA SER A 61 1.64 10.95 2.24
C SER A 61 2.44 10.21 3.32
N PHE A 62 2.11 10.39 4.59
CA PHE A 62 2.75 9.68 5.70
C PHE A 62 2.49 8.17 5.64
N LEU A 63 1.25 7.75 5.40
CA LEU A 63 0.90 6.34 5.24
C LEU A 63 1.62 5.71 4.05
N PHE A 64 1.63 6.39 2.91
CA PHE A 64 2.34 5.93 1.72
C PHE A 64 3.83 5.67 1.99
N PHE A 65 4.54 6.65 2.55
CA PHE A 65 5.95 6.46 2.88
C PHE A 65 6.18 5.37 3.93
N THR A 66 5.28 5.24 4.90
CA THR A 66 5.33 4.12 5.87
C THR A 66 5.17 2.78 5.15
N GLY A 67 4.26 2.69 4.18
CA GLY A 67 4.08 1.50 3.34
C GLY A 67 5.30 1.21 2.46
N VAL A 68 5.92 2.22 1.88
CA VAL A 68 7.17 2.10 1.11
C VAL A 68 8.30 1.54 1.99
N LEU A 69 8.48 2.09 3.20
CA LEU A 69 9.47 1.62 4.17
C LEU A 69 9.17 0.18 4.63
N PHE A 70 7.91 -0.14 4.89
CA PHE A 70 7.47 -1.49 5.23
C PHE A 70 7.80 -2.49 4.11
N GLY A 71 7.48 -2.14 2.86
CA GLY A 71 7.84 -2.95 1.69
C GLY A 71 9.34 -3.18 1.59
N TYR A 72 10.11 -2.12 1.72
CA TYR A 72 11.57 -2.16 1.56
C TYR A 72 12.28 -2.89 2.70
N TYR A 73 11.95 -2.60 3.95
CA TYR A 73 12.68 -3.14 5.12
C TYR A 73 12.13 -4.45 5.66
N ILE A 74 10.89 -4.80 5.35
CA ILE A 74 10.25 -6.01 5.90
C ILE A 74 9.96 -7.02 4.79
N ILE A 75 9.18 -6.64 3.76
CA ILE A 75 8.76 -7.61 2.74
C ILE A 75 9.96 -8.10 1.92
N ILE A 76 10.81 -7.19 1.46
CA ILE A 76 11.91 -7.55 0.57
C ILE A 76 12.94 -8.46 1.26
N PRO A 77 13.49 -8.14 2.44
CA PRO A 77 14.45 -9.03 3.09
C PRO A 77 13.87 -10.41 3.37
N LEU A 78 12.60 -10.47 3.79
CA LEU A 78 11.89 -11.73 4.03
C LEU A 78 11.79 -12.57 2.75
N SER A 79 11.33 -11.96 1.65
CA SER A 79 11.19 -12.63 0.36
C SER A 79 12.52 -13.11 -0.20
N ILE A 80 13.56 -12.30 -0.08
CA ILE A 80 14.91 -12.67 -0.55
C ILE A 80 15.49 -13.80 0.30
N HIS A 81 15.32 -13.72 1.62
CA HIS A 81 15.80 -14.79 2.51
C HIS A 81 15.13 -16.12 2.19
N PHE A 82 13.83 -16.13 1.98
CA PHE A 82 13.08 -17.33 1.62
C PHE A 82 13.53 -17.89 0.26
N LEU A 83 13.49 -17.07 -0.80
CA LEU A 83 13.87 -17.51 -2.15
C LEU A 83 15.34 -17.93 -2.25
N GLY A 84 16.22 -17.22 -1.55
CA GLY A 84 17.65 -17.52 -1.55
C GLY A 84 18.03 -18.76 -0.75
N SER A 85 17.21 -19.15 0.24
CA SER A 85 17.44 -20.35 1.05
C SER A 85 16.74 -21.60 0.50
N TYR A 86 15.80 -21.42 -0.44
CA TYR A 86 15.05 -22.54 -1.01
C TYR A 86 15.89 -23.30 -2.04
N ILE A 87 16.30 -24.51 -1.71
CA ILE A 87 17.11 -25.40 -2.54
C ILE A 87 16.31 -26.68 -2.80
N VAL A 88 16.02 -26.97 -4.08
CA VAL A 88 15.30 -28.19 -4.51
C VAL A 88 16.29 -29.36 -4.65
N SER A 89 17.50 -29.12 -5.15
CA SER A 89 18.55 -30.10 -5.32
C SER A 89 19.91 -29.44 -5.10
N ASN A 90 20.87 -30.21 -4.53
CA ASN A 90 22.24 -29.77 -4.34
C ASN A 90 23.02 -29.54 -5.67
N ASP A 91 22.48 -30.05 -6.78
CA ASP A 91 23.09 -29.90 -8.11
C ASP A 91 22.74 -28.55 -8.76
N VAL A 92 21.82 -27.78 -8.18
CA VAL A 92 21.37 -26.48 -8.71
C VAL A 92 21.88 -25.33 -7.85
N ASN A 93 22.73 -24.51 -8.41
CA ASN A 93 23.18 -23.27 -7.78
C ASN A 93 22.19 -22.12 -8.07
N ASN A 94 21.60 -21.56 -7.02
CA ASN A 94 20.72 -20.39 -7.14
C ASN A 94 21.51 -19.15 -7.51
N GLN A 95 21.40 -18.69 -8.76
CA GLN A 95 21.96 -17.43 -9.23
C GLN A 95 20.84 -16.40 -9.41
N ILE A 96 20.94 -15.28 -8.71
CA ILE A 96 19.91 -14.24 -8.73
C ILE A 96 20.24 -13.21 -9.81
N ASN A 97 19.37 -13.08 -10.82
CA ASN A 97 19.52 -12.06 -11.86
C ASN A 97 19.15 -10.67 -11.27
N ILE A 98 20.03 -9.67 -11.49
CA ILE A 98 19.86 -8.29 -11.01
C ILE A 98 18.51 -7.69 -11.44
N ARG A 99 18.04 -7.96 -12.66
CA ARG A 99 16.74 -7.48 -13.16
C ARG A 99 15.58 -8.07 -12.39
N SER A 100 15.62 -9.37 -12.08
CA SER A 100 14.59 -10.04 -11.29
C SER A 100 14.56 -9.50 -9.85
N TYR A 101 15.75 -9.34 -9.25
CA TYR A 101 15.90 -8.77 -7.91
C TYR A 101 15.30 -7.36 -7.83
N ILE A 102 15.77 -6.44 -8.67
CA ILE A 102 15.27 -5.06 -8.67
C ILE A 102 13.80 -4.98 -9.06
N GLY A 103 13.33 -5.83 -9.98
CA GLY A 103 11.91 -5.92 -10.33
C GLY A 103 11.05 -6.32 -9.13
N THR A 104 11.50 -7.26 -8.30
CA THR A 104 10.81 -7.66 -7.07
C THR A 104 10.84 -6.52 -6.04
N VAL A 105 12.01 -5.91 -5.82
CA VAL A 105 12.18 -4.78 -4.91
C VAL A 105 11.24 -3.63 -5.25
N THR A 106 11.25 -3.18 -6.49
CA THR A 106 10.46 -2.02 -6.94
C THR A 106 8.96 -2.30 -6.88
N LYS A 107 8.52 -3.49 -7.31
CA LYS A 107 7.11 -3.91 -7.25
C LYS A 107 6.61 -3.98 -5.80
N ALA A 108 7.32 -4.69 -4.93
CA ALA A 108 6.92 -4.86 -3.54
C ALA A 108 6.87 -3.52 -2.80
N THR A 109 7.86 -2.66 -2.99
CA THR A 109 7.95 -1.34 -2.36
C THR A 109 6.80 -0.43 -2.79
N LEU A 110 6.56 -0.31 -4.10
CA LEU A 110 5.50 0.54 -4.62
C LEU A 110 4.10 0.02 -4.27
N ALA A 111 3.88 -1.29 -4.41
CA ALA A 111 2.60 -1.91 -4.08
C ALA A 111 2.28 -1.76 -2.59
N SER A 112 3.25 -1.95 -1.70
CA SER A 112 3.07 -1.72 -0.26
C SER A 112 2.70 -0.29 0.04
N GLY A 113 3.35 0.70 -0.58
CA GLY A 113 3.00 2.11 -0.46
C GLY A 113 1.54 2.37 -0.82
N LEU A 114 1.08 1.86 -1.97
CA LEU A 114 -0.31 2.03 -2.41
C LEU A 114 -1.33 1.34 -1.50
N ILE A 115 -1.00 0.18 -0.97
CA ILE A 115 -1.91 -0.56 -0.08
C ILE A 115 -2.06 0.14 1.27
N PHE A 116 -1.03 0.81 1.74
CA PHE A 116 -1.11 1.59 2.97
C PHE A 116 -2.06 2.80 2.85
N GLU A 117 -2.52 3.15 1.64
CA GLU A 117 -3.57 4.14 1.42
C GLU A 117 -4.99 3.64 1.73
N LEU A 118 -5.20 2.34 2.01
CA LEU A 118 -6.53 1.78 2.30
C LEU A 118 -7.33 2.60 3.35
N PRO A 119 -6.76 3.06 4.48
CA PRO A 119 -7.50 3.88 5.43
C PRO A 119 -7.95 5.23 4.87
N ILE A 120 -7.15 5.83 4.00
CA ILE A 120 -7.49 7.12 3.36
C ILE A 120 -8.54 6.92 2.27
N ILE A 121 -8.46 5.83 1.51
CA ILE A 121 -9.50 5.46 0.55
C ILE A 121 -10.83 5.25 1.27
N ALA A 122 -10.83 4.53 2.40
CA ALA A 122 -12.02 4.34 3.22
C ALA A 122 -12.55 5.67 3.79
N PHE A 123 -11.67 6.58 4.22
CA PHE A 123 -12.04 7.93 4.63
C PHE A 123 -12.82 8.66 3.51
N PHE A 124 -12.28 8.69 2.29
CA PHE A 124 -12.93 9.36 1.16
C PHE A 124 -14.27 8.74 0.78
N LEU A 125 -14.31 7.41 0.67
CA LEU A 125 -15.54 6.72 0.31
C LEU A 125 -16.65 6.91 1.37
N THR A 126 -16.27 7.03 2.64
CA THR A 126 -17.21 7.35 3.73
C THR A 126 -17.63 8.81 3.69
N GLU A 127 -16.72 9.73 3.34
CA GLU A 127 -17.02 11.17 3.26
C GLU A 127 -18.05 11.46 2.17
N ILE A 128 -18.02 10.76 1.04
CA ILE A 128 -19.02 10.86 -0.04
C ILE A 128 -20.24 9.93 0.15
N ASP A 129 -20.39 9.35 1.35
CA ASP A 129 -21.50 8.45 1.72
C ASP A 129 -21.64 7.19 0.84
N LEU A 130 -20.56 6.74 0.20
CA LEU A 130 -20.57 5.54 -0.63
C LEU A 130 -20.42 4.26 0.19
N ILE A 131 -19.69 4.33 1.32
CA ILE A 131 -19.52 3.23 2.27
C ILE A 131 -19.76 3.72 3.71
N ASP A 132 -20.12 2.81 4.60
CA ASP A 132 -20.24 3.05 6.02
C ASP A 132 -19.44 2.02 6.86
N PRO A 133 -19.23 2.25 8.16
CA PRO A 133 -18.50 1.32 9.01
C PRO A 133 -19.20 -0.04 9.13
N ASN A 134 -20.52 -0.11 9.01
CA ASN A 134 -21.27 -1.37 9.10
C ASN A 134 -21.06 -2.20 7.84
N PHE A 135 -21.03 -1.55 6.67
CA PHE A 135 -20.67 -2.19 5.42
C PHE A 135 -19.27 -2.84 5.51
N LEU A 136 -18.26 -2.09 5.91
CA LEU A 136 -16.90 -2.62 6.08
C LEU A 136 -16.86 -3.79 7.08
N LYS A 137 -17.57 -3.70 8.22
CA LYS A 137 -17.65 -4.78 9.20
C LYS A 137 -18.29 -6.04 8.65
N GLN A 138 -19.35 -5.92 7.86
CA GLN A 138 -20.06 -7.03 7.24
C GLN A 138 -19.17 -7.77 6.23
N TYR A 139 -18.32 -7.04 5.48
CA TYR A 139 -17.46 -7.59 4.45
C TYR A 139 -16.06 -8.03 4.95
N ARG A 140 -15.82 -8.10 6.27
CA ARG A 140 -14.53 -8.56 6.84
C ARG A 140 -14.05 -9.88 6.28
N LYS A 141 -14.93 -10.87 6.13
CA LYS A 141 -14.57 -12.19 5.59
C LYS A 141 -14.03 -12.10 4.15
N HIS A 142 -14.67 -11.27 3.34
CA HIS A 142 -14.22 -11.03 1.96
C HIS A 142 -12.90 -10.24 1.93
N ALA A 143 -12.74 -9.26 2.82
CA ALA A 143 -11.52 -8.49 2.95
C ALA A 143 -10.31 -9.39 3.29
N ILE A 144 -10.48 -10.39 4.15
CA ILE A 144 -9.42 -11.36 4.46
C ILE A 144 -8.97 -12.06 3.17
N VAL A 145 -9.90 -12.56 2.36
CA VAL A 145 -9.59 -13.22 1.08
C VAL A 145 -8.87 -12.27 0.12
N VAL A 146 -9.36 -11.03 0.01
CA VAL A 146 -8.73 -10.00 -0.83
C VAL A 146 -7.33 -9.68 -0.34
N CYS A 147 -7.10 -9.56 0.98
CA CYS A 147 -5.77 -9.35 1.55
C CYS A 147 -4.81 -10.49 1.19
N PHE A 148 -5.27 -11.75 1.21
CA PHE A 148 -4.44 -12.88 0.78
C PHE A 148 -4.10 -12.81 -0.72
N ILE A 149 -5.06 -12.44 -1.58
CA ILE A 149 -4.81 -12.27 -3.02
C ILE A 149 -3.81 -11.13 -3.25
N VAL A 150 -3.99 -10.01 -2.60
CA VAL A 150 -3.10 -8.84 -2.70
C VAL A 150 -1.70 -9.19 -2.21
N ALA A 151 -1.57 -9.86 -1.07
CA ALA A 151 -0.29 -10.33 -0.56
C ALA A 151 0.42 -11.27 -1.57
N ALA A 152 -0.31 -12.20 -2.20
CA ALA A 152 0.24 -13.11 -3.22
C ALA A 152 0.74 -12.39 -4.49
N ILE A 153 0.19 -11.23 -4.81
CA ILE A 153 0.65 -10.39 -5.93
C ILE A 153 1.95 -9.66 -5.58
N ILE A 154 2.08 -9.22 -4.32
CA ILE A 154 3.23 -8.43 -3.84
C ILE A 154 4.43 -9.32 -3.53
N THR A 155 4.17 -10.44 -2.84
CA THR A 155 5.23 -11.37 -2.43
C THR A 155 5.48 -12.43 -3.50
N PRO A 156 6.69 -12.97 -3.61
CA PRO A 156 6.92 -14.21 -4.32
C PRO A 156 5.98 -15.31 -3.80
N PRO A 157 5.69 -16.35 -4.60
CA PRO A 157 4.73 -17.39 -4.24
C PRO A 157 5.26 -18.31 -3.12
N ASP A 158 5.29 -17.79 -1.89
CA ASP A 158 5.59 -18.54 -0.69
C ASP A 158 4.57 -18.25 0.42
N VAL A 159 4.11 -19.30 1.08
CA VAL A 159 3.03 -19.22 2.09
C VAL A 159 3.48 -18.44 3.32
N PHE A 160 4.74 -18.54 3.71
CA PHE A 160 5.24 -17.91 4.94
C PHE A 160 5.30 -16.38 4.81
N SER A 161 5.96 -15.87 3.76
CA SER A 161 6.00 -14.42 3.50
C SER A 161 4.62 -13.86 3.22
N GLN A 162 3.75 -14.62 2.54
CA GLN A 162 2.38 -14.21 2.26
C GLN A 162 1.57 -14.01 3.56
N VAL A 163 1.59 -14.97 4.48
CA VAL A 163 0.89 -14.85 5.78
C VAL A 163 1.43 -13.66 6.57
N LEU A 164 2.75 -13.46 6.59
CA LEU A 164 3.39 -12.38 7.32
C LEU A 164 2.98 -10.99 6.78
N VAL A 165 2.78 -10.87 5.48
CA VAL A 165 2.30 -9.63 4.84
C VAL A 165 0.80 -9.43 5.07
N VAL A 166 0.00 -10.48 5.13
CA VAL A 166 -1.45 -10.38 5.36
C VAL A 166 -1.77 -9.78 6.73
N ILE A 167 -0.98 -10.07 7.77
CA ILE A 167 -1.23 -9.56 9.13
C ILE A 167 -1.32 -8.02 9.16
N PRO A 168 -0.32 -7.24 8.70
CA PRO A 168 -0.42 -5.78 8.65
C PRO A 168 -1.52 -5.29 7.71
N LEU A 169 -1.80 -5.99 6.60
CA LEU A 169 -2.92 -5.63 5.70
C LEU A 169 -4.27 -5.71 6.41
N LEU A 170 -4.49 -6.75 7.20
CA LEU A 170 -5.70 -6.87 8.04
C LEU A 170 -5.74 -5.75 9.10
N GLY A 171 -4.60 -5.40 9.69
CA GLY A 171 -4.49 -4.25 10.58
C GLY A 171 -4.92 -2.95 9.91
N LEU A 172 -4.46 -2.68 8.69
CA LEU A 172 -4.88 -1.52 7.89
C LEU A 172 -6.38 -1.54 7.58
N TYR A 173 -6.94 -2.70 7.32
CA TYR A 173 -8.38 -2.83 7.13
C TYR A 173 -9.17 -2.46 8.40
N GLU A 174 -8.75 -2.93 9.58
CA GLU A 174 -9.39 -2.54 10.85
C GLU A 174 -9.22 -1.04 11.14
N VAL A 175 -8.07 -0.46 10.82
CA VAL A 175 -7.87 1.00 10.87
C VAL A 175 -8.84 1.72 9.93
N SER A 176 -9.07 1.18 8.73
CA SER A 176 -10.03 1.73 7.76
C SER A 176 -11.46 1.74 8.34
N ILE A 177 -11.88 0.68 9.05
CA ILE A 177 -13.17 0.63 9.74
C ILE A 177 -13.25 1.71 10.83
N ALA A 178 -12.18 1.87 11.61
CA ALA A 178 -12.13 2.87 12.67
C ALA A 178 -12.21 4.30 12.10
N VAL A 179 -11.47 4.59 11.04
CA VAL A 179 -11.47 5.88 10.33
C VAL A 179 -12.88 6.17 9.78
N SER A 180 -13.50 5.22 9.09
CA SER A 180 -14.88 5.34 8.61
C SER A 180 -15.86 5.64 9.76
N GLY A 181 -15.69 4.99 10.92
CA GLY A 181 -16.51 5.24 12.11
C GLY A 181 -16.36 6.65 12.67
N ILE A 182 -15.15 7.20 12.65
CA ILE A 182 -14.88 8.60 13.07
C ILE A 182 -15.58 9.58 12.14
N VAL A 183 -15.51 9.35 10.82
CA VAL A 183 -16.15 10.20 9.81
C VAL A 183 -17.67 10.26 10.04
N VAL A 184 -18.34 9.11 10.16
CA VAL A 184 -19.80 9.04 10.36
C VAL A 184 -20.22 9.72 11.67
N ARG A 185 -19.47 9.51 12.76
CA ARG A 185 -19.77 10.17 14.05
C ARG A 185 -19.63 11.71 13.94
N ARG A 186 -18.64 12.18 13.22
CA ARG A 186 -18.43 13.60 12.98
C ARG A 186 -19.60 14.22 12.18
N LYS A 187 -20.01 13.57 11.07
CA LYS A 187 -21.14 14.00 10.26
C LYS A 187 -22.44 14.08 11.08
N ARG A 188 -22.71 13.06 11.89
CA ARG A 188 -23.90 13.01 12.75
C ARG A 188 -23.92 14.17 13.77
N LYS A 189 -22.78 14.46 14.40
CA LYS A 189 -22.67 15.56 15.36
C LYS A 189 -22.97 16.90 14.69
N HIS A 190 -22.41 17.14 13.53
CA HIS A 190 -22.64 18.37 12.77
C HIS A 190 -24.12 18.55 12.36
N HIS A 191 -24.79 17.45 12.03
CA HIS A 191 -26.23 17.48 11.67
C HIS A 191 -27.13 17.81 12.86
N ILE A 192 -26.79 17.30 14.05
CA ILE A 192 -27.54 17.60 15.30
C ILE A 192 -27.35 19.09 15.70
N ASP A 193 -26.12 19.60 15.61
CA ASP A 193 -25.82 20.99 15.94
C ASP A 193 -26.54 21.97 14.99
N PHE A 194 -26.83 21.56 13.76
CA PHE A 194 -27.56 22.39 12.78
C PHE A 194 -29.08 22.38 12.99
N MET A 195 -29.65 21.29 13.55
CA MET A 195 -31.08 21.19 13.84
C MET A 195 -31.45 21.77 15.23
N GLY A 196 -30.48 21.98 16.09
CA GLY A 196 -30.71 22.47 17.45
C GLY A 196 -30.60 24.01 17.62
N ASN A 197 -30.29 24.72 16.53
CA ASN A 197 -30.32 26.19 16.43
C ASN A 197 -31.42 26.64 15.49
#